data_299e66e528ee93f2fdcd1419da9ff56e
#
_entry.id   299e66e528ee93f2fdcd1419da9ff56e
#
_cell.length_a   1.000
_cell.length_b   1.000
_cell.length_c   1.000
_cell.angle_alpha   90.00
_cell.angle_beta   90.00
_cell.angle_gamma   90.00
#
_symmetry.space_group_name_H-M   'P 1'
#
loop_
_entity.id
_entity.type
_entity.pdbx_description
1 polymer ?
#
loop_
_entity_poly.entity_id
_entity_poly.type
_entity_poly.pdbx_seq_one_letter_code
_entity_poly.pdbx_strand_id
1 'polypeptide(L)'
;MNTLIADLLKKYDGTFMTVGIAGSVAVGKSTFASLLAKQFDVTTAIISTDDFLMSNALLTEKDIFNEKGFPQTYDLVRLNQVIRDFYDGHETVTIPQYNQEIADIDPKQLQTITRPKILIVEGVVALQLMHLDYKIYLEADLNDIKAWYLS
;
A
#
# COMPACT_ATOMS: atom_id res chain seq x y z
N MET A 1 7.51 14.17 -11.60
CA MET A 1 6.30 13.76 -10.82
C MET A 1 5.00 14.25 -11.44
N ASN A 2 4.92 15.52 -11.84
CA ASN A 2 3.69 16.05 -12.44
C ASN A 2 3.26 15.32 -13.71
N THR A 3 4.23 14.91 -14.54
CA THR A 3 3.95 14.16 -15.76
C THR A 3 3.37 12.79 -15.45
N LEU A 4 3.88 12.12 -14.43
CA LEU A 4 3.38 10.82 -13.98
C LEU A 4 1.94 10.91 -13.49
N ILE A 5 1.66 11.89 -12.65
CA ILE A 5 0.31 12.12 -12.12
C ILE A 5 -0.65 12.44 -13.25
N ALA A 6 -0.25 13.32 -14.18
CA ALA A 6 -1.08 13.67 -15.33
C ALA A 6 -1.38 12.44 -16.20
N ASP A 7 -0.40 11.56 -16.39
CA ASP A 7 -0.56 10.33 -17.15
C ASP A 7 -1.57 9.38 -16.49
N LEU A 8 -1.47 9.19 -15.17
CA LEU A 8 -2.40 8.38 -14.42
C LEU A 8 -3.83 8.93 -14.48
N LEU A 9 -3.98 10.25 -14.37
CA LEU A 9 -5.28 10.91 -14.49
C LEU A 9 -5.92 10.64 -15.83
N LYS A 10 -5.14 10.66 -16.91
CA LYS A 10 -5.63 10.38 -18.26
C LYS A 10 -6.03 8.92 -18.44
N LYS A 11 -5.32 8.01 -17.80
CA LYS A 11 -5.56 6.57 -17.94
C LYS A 11 -6.73 6.08 -17.09
N TYR A 12 -7.12 6.84 -16.08
CA TYR A 12 -8.24 6.45 -15.24
C TYR A 12 -9.54 6.49 -16.03
N ASP A 13 -10.23 5.37 -16.08
CA ASP A 13 -11.42 5.18 -16.91
C ASP A 13 -12.73 5.15 -16.11
N GLY A 14 -12.70 5.44 -14.82
CA GLY A 14 -13.87 5.43 -13.95
C GLY A 14 -14.18 4.11 -13.28
N THR A 15 -13.46 3.04 -13.63
CA THR A 15 -13.60 1.75 -12.96
C THR A 15 -12.65 1.66 -11.77
N PHE A 16 -12.79 0.62 -10.95
CA PHE A 16 -11.91 0.41 -9.82
C PHE A 16 -10.46 0.24 -10.30
N MET A 17 -9.56 1.03 -9.73
CA MET A 17 -8.16 1.06 -10.11
C MET A 17 -7.27 0.89 -8.87
N THR A 18 -6.18 0.16 -9.03
CA THR A 18 -5.19 -0.05 -7.97
C THR A 18 -3.82 0.48 -8.37
N VAL A 19 -3.17 1.14 -7.43
CA VAL A 19 -1.83 1.72 -7.60
C VAL A 19 -0.95 1.26 -6.46
N GLY A 20 0.18 0.65 -6.78
CA GLY A 20 1.20 0.29 -5.78
C GLY A 20 2.34 1.29 -5.81
N ILE A 21 2.79 1.70 -4.63
CA ILE A 21 3.89 2.65 -4.46
C ILE A 21 4.94 2.03 -3.55
N ALA A 22 6.14 1.85 -4.04
CA ALA A 22 7.27 1.39 -3.25
C ALA A 22 8.44 2.36 -3.34
N GLY A 23 9.45 2.12 -2.54
CA GLY A 23 10.64 2.94 -2.48
C GLY A 23 11.37 2.72 -1.16
N SER A 24 12.51 3.38 -0.97
CA SER A 24 13.26 3.26 0.27
C SER A 24 12.50 3.87 1.44
N VAL A 25 12.86 3.47 2.65
CA VAL A 25 12.20 3.92 3.89
C VAL A 25 12.18 5.45 4.00
N ALA A 26 13.24 6.12 3.59
CA ALA A 26 13.40 7.56 3.74
C ALA A 26 12.81 8.38 2.59
N VAL A 27 12.12 7.77 1.64
CA VAL A 27 11.74 8.44 0.39
C VAL A 27 10.41 9.18 0.44
N GLY A 28 9.61 9.01 1.52
CA GLY A 28 8.33 9.70 1.65
C GLY A 28 7.19 9.09 0.86
N LYS A 29 7.09 7.76 0.86
CA LYS A 29 6.02 7.03 0.18
C LYS A 29 4.63 7.46 0.63
N SER A 30 4.43 7.61 1.93
CA SER A 30 3.14 8.02 2.49
C SER A 30 2.75 9.42 2.03
N THR A 31 3.72 10.33 2.00
CA THR A 31 3.50 11.71 1.53
C THR A 31 3.11 11.71 0.05
N PHE A 32 3.81 10.94 -0.77
CA PHE A 32 3.49 10.83 -2.19
C PHE A 32 2.11 10.21 -2.41
N ALA A 33 1.78 9.16 -1.67
CA ALA A 33 0.47 8.51 -1.76
C ALA A 33 -0.66 9.51 -1.45
N SER A 34 -0.49 10.32 -0.40
CA SER A 34 -1.46 11.35 -0.04
C SER A 34 -1.60 12.42 -1.12
N LEU A 35 -0.48 12.85 -1.70
CA LEU A 35 -0.50 13.82 -2.80
C LEU A 35 -1.20 13.24 -4.03
N LEU A 36 -0.90 12.00 -4.37
CA LEU A 36 -1.53 11.34 -5.51
C LEU A 36 -3.04 11.21 -5.31
N ALA A 37 -3.46 10.80 -4.12
CA ALA A 37 -4.88 10.65 -3.80
C ALA A 37 -5.66 11.96 -4.00
N LYS A 38 -5.05 13.10 -3.66
CA LYS A 38 -5.71 14.40 -3.78
C LYS A 38 -5.89 14.85 -5.23
N GLN A 39 -5.20 14.24 -6.17
CA GLN A 39 -5.29 14.63 -7.58
C GLN A 39 -6.53 14.05 -8.28
N PHE A 40 -7.18 13.07 -7.69
CA PHE A 40 -8.35 12.43 -8.29
C PHE A 40 -9.63 12.97 -7.68
N ASP A 41 -10.64 13.19 -8.52
CA ASP A 41 -11.98 13.65 -8.12
C ASP A 41 -12.91 12.52 -7.70
N VAL A 42 -12.36 11.38 -7.35
CA VAL A 42 -13.12 10.20 -6.96
C VAL A 42 -12.63 9.72 -5.59
N THR A 43 -13.41 8.84 -4.97
CA THR A 43 -13.02 8.30 -3.68
C THR A 43 -11.72 7.51 -3.78
N THR A 44 -10.80 7.79 -2.88
CA THR A 44 -9.53 7.08 -2.78
C THR A 44 -9.35 6.54 -1.37
N ALA A 45 -8.66 5.41 -1.27
CA ALA A 45 -8.21 4.88 0.00
C ALA A 45 -6.73 4.54 -0.10
N ILE A 46 -6.02 4.70 1.00
CA ILE A 46 -4.59 4.40 1.08
C ILE A 46 -4.40 3.31 2.14
N ILE A 47 -3.73 2.23 1.76
CA ILE A 47 -3.34 1.15 2.65
C ILE A 47 -1.83 1.13 2.74
N SER A 48 -1.30 1.07 3.97
CA SER A 48 0.13 0.83 4.20
C SER A 48 0.37 -0.67 4.30
N THR A 49 1.43 -1.16 3.65
CA THR A 49 1.81 -2.57 3.77
C THR A 49 2.20 -2.93 5.21
N ASP A 50 2.61 -1.96 6.02
CA ASP A 50 2.94 -2.21 7.43
C ASP A 50 1.76 -2.73 8.24
N ASP A 51 0.53 -2.41 7.84
CA ASP A 51 -0.66 -2.95 8.48
C ASP A 51 -0.82 -4.46 8.25
N PHE A 52 -0.04 -5.02 7.33
CA PHE A 52 -0.04 -6.45 7.01
C PHE A 52 1.23 -7.17 7.45
N LEU A 53 2.05 -6.53 8.31
CA LEU A 53 3.13 -7.23 8.98
C LEU A 53 2.54 -8.34 9.84
N MET A 54 3.24 -9.46 9.93
CA MET A 54 2.90 -10.50 10.89
C MET A 54 3.12 -9.94 12.30
N SER A 55 2.32 -10.39 13.27
CA SER A 55 2.48 -9.98 14.65
C SER A 55 3.86 -10.41 15.20
N ASN A 56 4.36 -9.67 16.18
CA ASN A 56 5.62 -10.02 16.82
C ASN A 56 5.59 -11.43 17.39
N ALA A 57 4.45 -11.84 17.96
CA ALA A 57 4.27 -13.19 18.48
C ALA A 57 4.42 -14.24 17.38
N LEU A 58 3.80 -14.03 16.22
CA LEU A 58 3.91 -14.96 15.09
C LEU A 58 5.34 -14.99 14.53
N LEU A 59 5.98 -13.83 14.41
CA LEU A 59 7.37 -13.74 13.93
C LEU A 59 8.32 -14.49 14.88
N THR A 60 8.09 -14.38 16.17
CA THR A 60 8.88 -15.08 17.18
C THR A 60 8.65 -16.60 17.10
N GLU A 61 7.38 -17.02 16.94
CA GLU A 61 7.03 -18.43 16.76
C GLU A 61 7.70 -19.04 15.55
N LYS A 62 7.78 -18.28 14.43
CA LYS A 62 8.43 -18.71 13.21
C LYS A 62 9.95 -18.55 13.23
N ASP A 63 10.50 -17.99 14.29
CA ASP A 63 11.94 -17.72 14.45
C ASP A 63 12.49 -16.77 13.39
N ILE A 64 11.68 -15.79 12.98
CA ILE A 64 12.05 -14.78 11.98
C ILE A 64 11.86 -13.34 12.47
N PHE A 65 11.72 -13.14 13.79
CA PHE A 65 11.54 -11.80 14.35
C PHE A 65 12.66 -10.84 13.95
N ASN A 66 13.89 -11.33 13.87
CA ASN A 66 15.05 -10.53 13.48
C ASN A 66 14.96 -10.04 12.02
N GLU A 67 14.09 -10.64 11.22
CA GLU A 67 13.88 -10.29 9.82
C GLU A 67 12.70 -9.35 9.61
N LYS A 68 12.10 -8.85 10.70
CA LYS A 68 10.92 -7.97 10.62
C LYS A 68 11.19 -6.81 9.68
N GLY A 69 10.28 -6.63 8.71
CA GLY A 69 10.41 -5.64 7.65
C GLY A 69 10.92 -6.20 6.32
N PHE A 70 11.46 -7.41 6.31
CA PHE A 70 11.79 -8.10 5.06
C PHE A 70 10.52 -8.72 4.45
N PRO A 71 10.50 -9.00 3.14
CA PRO A 71 9.28 -9.44 2.45
C PRO A 71 8.57 -10.63 3.08
N GLN A 72 9.31 -11.60 3.63
CA GLN A 72 8.72 -12.80 4.23
C GLN A 72 7.97 -12.55 5.53
N THR A 73 8.06 -11.34 6.09
CA THR A 73 7.39 -10.98 7.35
C THR A 73 6.04 -10.31 7.14
N TYR A 74 5.61 -10.16 5.90
CA TYR A 74 4.32 -9.57 5.54
C TYR A 74 3.32 -10.64 5.14
N ASP A 75 2.05 -10.45 5.51
CA ASP A 75 0.96 -11.31 5.08
C ASP A 75 0.43 -10.82 3.71
N LEU A 76 1.19 -11.13 2.67
CA LEU A 76 0.83 -10.72 1.31
C LEU A 76 -0.39 -11.46 0.77
N VAL A 77 -0.65 -12.67 1.26
CA VAL A 77 -1.84 -13.43 0.89
C VAL A 77 -3.09 -12.68 1.29
N ARG A 78 -3.11 -12.17 2.53
CA ARG A 78 -4.25 -11.38 3.02
C ARG A 78 -4.41 -10.07 2.28
N LEU A 79 -3.31 -9.36 2.03
CA LEU A 79 -3.37 -8.09 1.30
C LEU A 79 -3.83 -8.28 -0.14
N ASN A 80 -3.35 -9.33 -0.81
CA ASN A 80 -3.84 -9.68 -2.14
C ASN A 80 -5.33 -10.01 -2.12
N GLN A 81 -5.81 -10.65 -1.04
CA GLN A 81 -7.23 -10.97 -0.90
C GLN A 81 -8.08 -9.70 -0.76
N VAL A 82 -7.58 -8.70 -0.03
CA VAL A 82 -8.27 -7.40 0.09
C VAL A 82 -8.46 -6.78 -1.29
N ILE A 83 -7.42 -6.77 -2.11
CA ILE A 83 -7.50 -6.21 -3.46
C ILE A 83 -8.53 -6.98 -4.29
N ARG A 84 -8.50 -8.31 -4.22
CA ARG A 84 -9.45 -9.16 -4.93
C ARG A 84 -10.88 -8.92 -4.49
N ASP A 85 -11.10 -8.78 -3.18
CA ASP A 85 -12.44 -8.53 -2.62
C ASP A 85 -13.02 -7.24 -3.19
N PHE A 86 -12.22 -6.19 -3.30
CA PHE A 86 -12.68 -4.94 -3.91
C PHE A 86 -12.97 -5.11 -5.41
N TYR A 87 -12.13 -5.86 -6.13
CA TYR A 87 -12.43 -6.15 -7.54
C TYR A 87 -13.73 -6.94 -7.70
N ASP A 88 -14.02 -7.83 -6.76
CA ASP A 88 -15.23 -8.65 -6.76
C ASP A 88 -16.47 -7.87 -6.32
N GLY A 89 -16.31 -6.60 -5.93
CA GLY A 89 -17.43 -5.72 -5.60
C GLY A 89 -17.81 -5.66 -4.12
N HIS A 90 -16.99 -6.18 -3.21
CA HIS A 90 -17.25 -6.03 -1.78
C HIS A 90 -17.28 -4.56 -1.41
N GLU A 91 -18.32 -4.16 -0.66
CA GLU A 91 -18.48 -2.74 -0.27
C GLU A 91 -17.54 -2.31 0.82
N THR A 92 -17.18 -3.22 1.72
CA THR A 92 -16.27 -2.96 2.82
C THR A 92 -15.33 -4.14 3.03
N VAL A 93 -14.14 -3.83 3.53
CA VAL A 93 -13.16 -4.84 3.94
C VAL A 93 -12.59 -4.39 5.27
N THR A 94 -12.42 -5.34 6.19
CA THR A 94 -11.79 -5.08 7.48
C THR A 94 -10.36 -5.58 7.44
N ILE A 95 -9.42 -4.71 7.81
CA ILE A 95 -7.99 -5.01 7.77
C ILE A 95 -7.36 -4.78 9.14
N PRO A 96 -6.19 -5.40 9.41
CA PRO A 96 -5.46 -5.14 10.64
C PRO A 96 -4.88 -3.74 10.65
N GLN A 97 -4.35 -3.32 11.77
CA GLN A 97 -3.68 -2.04 11.92
C GLN A 97 -2.40 -2.20 12.72
N TYR A 98 -1.31 -1.66 12.19
CA TYR A 98 -0.05 -1.60 12.88
C TYR A 98 -0.06 -0.42 13.86
N ASN A 99 0.32 -0.68 15.11
CA ASN A 99 0.42 0.34 16.14
C ASN A 99 1.87 0.68 16.38
N GLN A 100 2.25 1.91 16.01
CA GLN A 100 3.63 2.38 16.14
C GLN A 100 4.09 2.47 17.61
N GLU A 101 3.17 2.76 18.53
CA GLU A 101 3.52 2.88 19.95
C GLU A 101 3.98 1.56 20.55
N ILE A 102 3.35 0.46 20.17
CA ILE A 102 3.73 -0.86 20.64
C ILE A 102 4.62 -1.61 19.64
N ALA A 103 4.89 -1.01 18.49
CA ALA A 103 5.66 -1.61 17.40
C ALA A 103 5.16 -3.01 17.03
N ASP A 104 3.84 -3.17 16.89
CA ASP A 104 3.21 -4.45 16.63
C ASP A 104 1.83 -4.24 16.01
N ILE A 105 1.33 -5.30 15.38
CA ILE A 105 -0.08 -5.38 14.98
C ILE A 105 -0.91 -5.50 16.25
N ASP A 106 -1.91 -4.64 16.39
CA ASP A 106 -2.81 -4.66 17.53
C ASP A 106 -4.08 -5.43 17.17
N PRO A 107 -4.28 -6.63 17.74
CA PRO A 107 -5.46 -7.44 17.40
C PRO A 107 -6.78 -6.79 17.81
N LYS A 108 -6.74 -5.79 18.68
CA LYS A 108 -7.92 -5.06 19.12
C LYS A 108 -8.27 -3.88 18.22
N GLN A 109 -7.34 -3.47 17.36
CA GLN A 109 -7.54 -2.34 16.45
C GLN A 109 -7.65 -2.86 15.02
N LEU A 110 -8.85 -2.76 14.47
CA LEU A 110 -9.12 -3.11 13.08
C LEU A 110 -9.61 -1.87 12.36
N GLN A 111 -9.31 -1.79 11.07
CA GLN A 111 -9.78 -0.74 10.20
C GLN A 111 -10.82 -1.30 9.25
N THR A 112 -11.93 -0.59 9.06
CA THR A 112 -12.88 -0.92 8.01
C THR A 112 -12.73 0.08 6.88
N ILE A 113 -12.46 -0.41 5.69
CA ILE A 113 -12.26 0.42 4.51
C ILE A 113 -13.44 0.20 3.57
N THR A 114 -14.13 1.31 3.24
CA THR A 114 -15.18 1.30 2.24
C THR A 114 -14.56 1.27 0.85
N ARG A 115 -15.15 0.49 -0.04
CA ARG A 115 -14.65 0.32 -1.41
C ARG A 115 -14.41 1.67 -2.08
N PRO A 116 -13.16 2.02 -2.38
CA PRO A 116 -12.86 3.25 -3.09
C PRO A 116 -12.99 3.04 -4.61
N LYS A 117 -12.96 4.11 -5.35
CA LYS A 117 -12.74 4.02 -6.79
C LYS A 117 -11.28 3.75 -7.10
N ILE A 118 -10.37 4.29 -6.29
CA ILE A 118 -8.94 4.08 -6.44
C ILE A 118 -8.35 3.62 -5.11
N LEU A 119 -7.69 2.48 -5.13
CA LEU A 119 -6.96 1.96 -3.98
C LEU A 119 -5.47 2.17 -4.21
N ILE A 120 -4.84 2.87 -3.30
CA ILE A 120 -3.39 3.09 -3.30
C ILE A 120 -2.80 2.25 -2.18
N VAL A 121 -1.83 1.41 -2.50
CA VAL A 121 -1.10 0.63 -1.51
C VAL A 121 0.35 1.09 -1.52
N GLU A 122 0.82 1.59 -0.39
CA GLU A 122 2.19 2.08 -0.28
C GLU A 122 2.99 1.25 0.73
N GLY A 123 4.25 1.04 0.45
CA GLY A 123 5.14 0.33 1.33
C GLY A 123 6.24 -0.42 0.59
N VAL A 124 7.18 -0.97 1.36
CA VAL A 124 8.37 -1.61 0.78
C VAL A 124 8.05 -2.84 -0.08
N VAL A 125 6.95 -3.51 0.21
CA VAL A 125 6.54 -4.73 -0.51
C VAL A 125 5.38 -4.50 -1.47
N ALA A 126 4.94 -3.25 -1.66
CA ALA A 126 3.75 -2.94 -2.45
C ALA A 126 3.82 -3.48 -3.88
N LEU A 127 4.99 -3.44 -4.51
CA LEU A 127 5.13 -3.88 -5.90
C LEU A 127 5.10 -5.40 -6.07
N GLN A 128 5.12 -6.16 -4.99
CA GLN A 128 5.01 -7.62 -5.02
C GLN A 128 3.56 -8.09 -5.07
N LEU A 129 2.61 -7.18 -4.92
CA LEU A 129 1.19 -7.52 -4.94
C LEU A 129 0.74 -7.88 -6.35
N MET A 130 -0.23 -8.79 -6.40
CA MET A 130 -0.90 -9.17 -7.65
C MET A 130 -2.05 -8.20 -7.92
N HIS A 131 -2.48 -8.12 -9.17
CA HIS A 131 -3.64 -7.33 -9.60
C HIS A 131 -3.49 -5.82 -9.43
N LEU A 132 -2.27 -5.30 -9.34
CA LEU A 132 -2.04 -3.87 -9.41
C LEU A 132 -2.15 -3.41 -10.87
N ASP A 133 -2.93 -2.34 -11.09
CA ASP A 133 -3.04 -1.74 -12.41
C ASP A 133 -1.79 -0.93 -12.75
N TYR A 134 -1.23 -0.25 -11.74
CA TYR A 134 -0.05 0.59 -11.90
C TYR A 134 0.92 0.41 -10.75
N LYS A 135 2.20 0.46 -11.05
CA LYS A 135 3.29 0.33 -10.08
C LYS A 135 4.19 1.54 -10.18
N ILE A 136 4.44 2.18 -9.06
CA ILE A 136 5.31 3.35 -8.97
C ILE A 136 6.43 3.05 -8.01
N TYR A 137 7.66 3.33 -8.42
CA TYR A 137 8.83 3.25 -7.55
C TYR A 137 9.34 4.66 -7.29
N LEU A 138 9.48 5.03 -6.01
CA LEU A 138 10.04 6.31 -5.60
C LEU A 138 11.52 6.13 -5.29
N GLU A 139 12.33 6.96 -5.94
CA GLU A 139 13.77 6.96 -5.71
C GLU A 139 14.15 8.33 -5.16
N ALA A 140 14.88 8.33 -4.03
CA ALA A 140 15.43 9.55 -3.46
C ALA A 140 16.84 9.74 -3.95
N ASP A 141 17.12 10.89 -4.56
CA ASP A 141 18.48 11.34 -4.85
C ASP A 141 18.86 12.38 -3.80
N LEU A 142 20.14 12.78 -3.75
CA LEU A 142 20.66 13.72 -2.75
C LEU A 142 19.84 15.03 -2.67
N ASN A 143 19.23 15.45 -3.77
CA ASN A 143 18.51 16.71 -3.87
C ASN A 143 17.10 16.58 -4.44
N ASP A 144 16.62 15.36 -4.73
CA ASP A 144 15.35 15.21 -5.43
C ASP A 144 14.73 13.83 -5.19
N ILE A 145 13.40 13.76 -5.29
CA ILE A 145 12.65 12.52 -5.25
C ILE A 145 12.13 12.24 -6.65
N LYS A 146 12.48 11.07 -7.18
CA LYS A 146 12.05 10.65 -8.51
C LYS A 146 11.02 9.54 -8.39
N ALA A 147 9.97 9.65 -9.18
CA ALA A 147 8.96 8.62 -9.30
C ALA A 147 9.10 7.94 -10.67
N TRP A 148 9.14 6.61 -10.65
CA TRP A 148 9.23 5.79 -11.84
C TRP A 148 7.92 5.05 -12.03
N TYR A 149 7.42 5.10 -13.24
CA TYR A 149 6.22 4.38 -13.61
C TYR A 149 6.59 3.01 -14.16
N LEU A 150 6.16 1.98 -13.46
CA LEU A 150 6.40 0.59 -13.85
C LEU A 150 5.05 -0.05 -14.16
N SER A 151 4.81 -0.32 -15.38
CA SER A 151 3.57 -0.99 -15.78
C SER A 151 3.79 -2.48 -16.03
#